data_56472caecba7981afc3898814606fb16
#
_entry.id   56472caecba7981afc3898814606fb16
#
_cell.length_a   1.000
_cell.length_b   1.000
_cell.length_c   1.000
_cell.angle_alpha   90.00
_cell.angle_beta   90.00
_cell.angle_gamma   90.00
#
_symmetry.space_group_name_H-M   'P 1'
#
loop_
_entity.id
_entity.type
_entity.pdbx_description
1 polymer ?
#
loop_
_entity_poly.entity_id
_entity_poly.type
_entity_poly.pdbx_seq_one_letter_code
_entity_poly.pdbx_strand_id
1 'polypeptide(L)'
;MIPLVGDVTAVRDIIAVVIRLIDDPDARESVWEWVLLVVLVFALIPVVGGVIKGVGRILCKVFKAAAELTGAARAAHLLQGTRDIIAFLNRIGRGNAEAWLLSLKFADYQSRILDRFAALTNTMGLVMAKFKKHMGALLPGVLAQRIDALTQGLSTLREIGQRMIP
;
A
#
# COMPACT_ATOMS: atom_id res chain seq x y z
N MET A 1 12.62 -12.13 -17.64
CA MET A 1 11.58 -11.30 -16.96
C MET A 1 11.79 -11.50 -15.48
N ILE A 2 12.48 -10.58 -14.82
CA ILE A 2 12.74 -10.65 -13.37
C ILE A 2 11.49 -10.11 -12.68
N PRO A 3 10.70 -10.94 -11.98
CA PRO A 3 9.59 -10.41 -11.20
C PRO A 3 10.14 -9.75 -9.93
N LEU A 4 10.29 -8.41 -9.91
CA LEU A 4 9.48 -7.65 -8.98
C LEU A 4 9.83 -7.81 -7.50
N VAL A 5 11.10 -7.54 -7.14
CA VAL A 5 11.47 -7.29 -5.73
C VAL A 5 10.56 -6.19 -5.13
N GLY A 6 10.06 -5.25 -5.96
CA GLY A 6 9.12 -4.22 -5.53
C GLY A 6 7.73 -4.71 -5.15
N ASP A 7 7.24 -5.79 -5.74
CA ASP A 7 5.90 -6.32 -5.44
C ASP A 7 5.90 -7.14 -4.15
N VAL A 8 6.99 -7.87 -3.88
CA VAL A 8 7.16 -8.60 -2.62
C VAL A 8 7.18 -7.65 -1.42
N THR A 9 7.87 -6.50 -1.55
CA THR A 9 7.91 -5.50 -0.48
C THR A 9 6.55 -4.86 -0.26
N ALA A 10 5.83 -4.50 -1.34
CA ALA A 10 4.49 -3.93 -1.23
C ALA A 10 3.51 -4.93 -0.61
N VAL A 11 3.55 -6.20 -1.00
CA VAL A 11 2.71 -7.24 -0.40
C VAL A 11 3.01 -7.43 1.08
N ARG A 12 4.29 -7.46 1.48
CA ARG A 12 4.68 -7.53 2.90
C ARG A 12 4.12 -6.36 3.70
N ASP A 13 4.25 -5.15 3.16
CA ASP A 13 3.81 -3.94 3.86
C ASP A 13 2.28 -3.89 3.96
N ILE A 14 1.55 -4.35 2.94
CA ILE A 14 0.09 -4.51 3.01
C ILE A 14 -0.29 -5.52 4.09
N ILE A 15 0.37 -6.67 4.15
CA ILE A 15 0.11 -7.68 5.18
C ILE A 15 0.31 -7.10 6.57
N ALA A 16 1.37 -6.32 6.79
CA ALA A 16 1.63 -5.66 8.07
C ALA A 16 0.52 -4.67 8.45
N VAL A 17 0.05 -3.85 7.51
CA VAL A 17 -1.08 -2.93 7.74
C VAL A 17 -2.37 -3.69 8.00
N VAL A 18 -2.66 -4.75 7.25
CA VAL A 18 -3.85 -5.59 7.46
C VAL A 18 -3.84 -6.22 8.85
N ILE A 19 -2.71 -6.78 9.28
CA ILE A 19 -2.58 -7.35 10.63
C ILE A 19 -2.81 -6.28 11.69
N ARG A 20 -2.23 -5.09 11.53
CA ARG A 20 -2.43 -3.98 12.45
C ARG A 20 -3.89 -3.55 12.53
N LEU A 21 -4.60 -3.44 11.41
CA LEU A 21 -6.03 -3.13 11.37
C LEU A 21 -6.89 -4.23 12.03
N ILE A 22 -6.43 -5.47 12.06
CA ILE A 22 -7.11 -6.57 12.75
C ILE A 22 -6.87 -6.50 14.26
N ASP A 23 -5.64 -6.19 14.67
CA ASP A 23 -5.21 -6.25 16.07
C ASP A 23 -5.60 -5.02 16.87
N ASP A 24 -5.61 -3.86 16.23
CA ASP A 24 -5.78 -2.56 16.87
C ASP A 24 -7.12 -1.92 16.46
N PRO A 25 -8.11 -1.86 17.38
CA PRO A 25 -9.38 -1.18 17.13
C PRO A 25 -9.23 0.30 16.76
N ASP A 26 -8.26 1.01 17.38
CA ASP A 26 -8.02 2.42 17.11
C ASP A 26 -7.48 2.64 15.69
N ALA A 27 -6.62 1.72 15.22
CA ALA A 27 -6.15 1.72 13.84
C ALA A 27 -7.31 1.54 12.84
N ARG A 28 -8.32 0.73 13.17
CA ARG A 28 -9.51 0.52 12.31
C ARG A 28 -10.36 1.77 12.15
N GLU A 29 -10.38 2.65 13.14
CA GLU A 29 -11.11 3.92 13.10
C GLU A 29 -10.26 5.04 12.49
N SER A 30 -8.97 4.84 12.35
CA SER A 30 -8.04 5.82 11.78
C SER A 30 -8.17 5.88 10.26
N VAL A 31 -8.63 7.00 9.73
CA VAL A 31 -8.68 7.25 8.27
C VAL A 31 -7.29 7.11 7.64
N TRP A 32 -6.23 7.48 8.34
CA TRP A 32 -4.85 7.42 7.83
C TRP A 32 -4.36 6.00 7.61
N GLU A 33 -4.75 5.03 8.44
CA GLU A 33 -4.39 3.62 8.23
C GLU A 33 -5.08 3.06 6.97
N TRP A 34 -6.31 3.47 6.71
CA TRP A 34 -7.02 3.11 5.48
C TRP A 34 -6.44 3.79 4.24
N VAL A 35 -6.06 5.07 4.35
CA VAL A 35 -5.35 5.78 3.28
C VAL A 35 -4.04 5.08 2.96
N LEU A 36 -3.27 4.68 3.97
CA LEU A 36 -2.03 3.93 3.78
C LEU A 36 -2.29 2.60 3.07
N LEU A 37 -3.31 1.85 3.50
CA LEU A 37 -3.69 0.59 2.86
C LEU A 37 -4.06 0.81 1.39
N VAL A 38 -4.89 1.82 1.10
CA VAL A 38 -5.30 2.15 -0.27
C VAL A 38 -4.08 2.49 -1.13
N VAL A 39 -3.16 3.31 -0.64
CA VAL A 39 -1.92 3.66 -1.35
C VAL A 39 -1.08 2.42 -1.66
N LEU A 40 -0.94 1.51 -0.69
CA LEU A 40 -0.18 0.28 -0.87
C LEU A 40 -0.85 -0.67 -1.88
N VAL A 41 -2.18 -0.83 -1.81
CA VAL A 41 -2.95 -1.63 -2.78
C VAL A 41 -2.89 -1.00 -4.17
N PHE A 42 -2.96 0.33 -4.25
CA PHE A 42 -2.80 1.07 -5.49
C PHE A 42 -1.43 0.82 -6.15
N ALA A 43 -0.38 0.66 -5.32
CA ALA A 43 0.97 0.33 -5.80
C ALA A 43 1.06 -1.05 -6.48
N LEU A 44 0.10 -1.94 -6.26
CA LEU A 44 0.01 -3.24 -6.93
C LEU A 44 -0.64 -3.15 -8.33
N ILE A 45 -1.29 -2.03 -8.66
CA ILE A 45 -1.85 -1.83 -10.00
C ILE A 45 -0.71 -1.49 -10.96
N PRO A 46 -0.47 -2.27 -12.03
CA PRO A 46 0.79 -2.20 -12.80
C PRO A 46 1.17 -0.81 -13.32
N VAL A 47 0.21 -0.03 -13.82
CA VAL A 47 0.49 1.30 -14.38
C VAL A 47 0.70 2.33 -13.27
N VAL A 48 -0.16 2.32 -12.27
CA VAL A 48 -0.15 3.31 -11.17
C VAL A 48 0.98 3.02 -10.19
N GLY A 49 1.26 1.73 -9.93
CA GLY A 49 2.35 1.32 -9.06
C GLY A 49 3.72 1.83 -9.51
N GLY A 50 3.99 1.87 -10.81
CA GLY A 50 5.22 2.46 -11.36
C GLY A 50 5.36 3.95 -11.06
N VAL A 51 4.25 4.69 -11.13
CA VAL A 51 4.21 6.13 -10.82
C VAL A 51 4.48 6.36 -9.34
N ILE A 52 3.75 5.66 -8.46
CA ILE A 52 3.91 5.80 -7.00
C ILE A 52 5.33 5.44 -6.57
N LYS A 53 5.89 4.34 -7.10
CA LYS A 53 7.28 3.95 -6.80
C LYS A 53 8.28 4.99 -7.29
N GLY A 54 8.08 5.55 -8.49
CA GLY A 54 8.94 6.57 -9.05
C GLY A 54 8.92 7.87 -8.26
N VAL A 55 7.73 8.39 -7.98
CA VAL A 55 7.54 9.60 -7.16
C VAL A 55 8.07 9.38 -5.74
N GLY A 56 7.75 8.24 -5.12
CA GLY A 56 8.24 7.90 -3.79
C GLY A 56 9.77 7.87 -3.68
N ARG A 57 10.48 7.32 -4.69
CA ARG A 57 11.95 7.33 -4.72
C ARG A 57 12.51 8.76 -4.79
N ILE A 58 11.91 9.62 -5.63
CA ILE A 58 12.32 11.01 -5.74
C ILE A 58 12.10 11.73 -4.41
N LEU A 59 10.91 11.58 -3.80
CA LEU A 59 10.59 12.17 -2.51
C LEU A 59 11.57 11.72 -1.42
N CYS A 60 11.82 10.41 -1.29
CA CYS A 60 12.79 9.91 -0.31
C CYS A 60 14.18 10.50 -0.50
N LYS A 61 14.66 10.61 -1.75
CA LYS A 61 15.97 11.21 -2.07
C LYS A 61 15.99 12.69 -1.70
N VAL A 62 14.94 13.42 -2.09
CA VAL A 62 14.82 14.87 -1.83
C VAL A 62 14.75 15.15 -0.34
N PHE A 63 13.92 14.41 0.42
CA PHE A 63 13.79 14.63 1.86
C PHE A 63 15.06 14.26 2.65
N LYS A 64 15.75 13.17 2.27
CA LYS A 64 17.03 12.82 2.90
C LYS A 64 18.08 13.93 2.71
N ALA A 65 18.23 14.43 1.50
CA ALA A 65 19.16 15.51 1.23
C ALA A 65 18.72 16.84 1.86
N ALA A 66 17.42 17.14 1.88
CA ALA A 66 16.89 18.35 2.51
C ALA A 66 17.04 18.37 4.03
N ALA A 67 17.13 17.19 4.68
CA ALA A 67 17.33 17.10 6.13
C ALA A 67 18.69 17.70 6.58
N GLU A 68 19.70 17.63 5.71
CA GLU A 68 21.04 18.16 5.96
C GLU A 68 21.18 19.66 5.60
N LEU A 69 20.16 20.25 4.99
CA LEU A 69 20.16 21.62 4.50
C LEU A 69 19.30 22.53 5.37
N THR A 70 19.62 23.83 5.39
CA THR A 70 18.86 24.85 6.12
C THR A 70 18.53 26.05 5.23
N GLY A 71 17.51 26.84 5.63
CA GLY A 71 17.17 28.11 4.99
C GLY A 71 16.92 28.02 3.48
N ALA A 72 17.51 28.95 2.73
CA ALA A 72 17.33 29.06 1.28
C ALA A 72 17.82 27.84 0.50
N ALA A 73 18.88 27.19 0.96
CA ALA A 73 19.41 25.99 0.33
C ALA A 73 18.41 24.82 0.41
N ARG A 74 17.73 24.65 1.54
CA ARG A 74 16.66 23.66 1.72
C ARG A 74 15.48 23.96 0.79
N ALA A 75 15.05 25.22 0.71
CA ALA A 75 13.96 25.62 -0.16
C ALA A 75 14.27 25.39 -1.65
N ALA A 76 15.47 25.75 -2.10
CA ALA A 76 15.92 25.50 -3.47
C ALA A 76 15.98 24.01 -3.79
N HIS A 77 16.44 23.18 -2.86
CA HIS A 77 16.51 21.72 -3.03
C HIS A 77 15.11 21.08 -3.11
N LEU A 78 14.16 21.51 -2.28
CA LEU A 78 12.78 21.05 -2.33
C LEU A 78 12.09 21.47 -3.66
N LEU A 79 12.36 22.69 -4.14
CA LEU A 79 11.85 23.16 -5.41
C LEU A 79 12.43 22.34 -6.58
N GLN A 80 13.71 22.00 -6.54
CA GLN A 80 14.31 21.10 -7.53
C GLN A 80 13.67 19.71 -7.50
N GLY A 81 13.41 19.16 -6.32
CA GLY A 81 12.69 17.89 -6.17
C GLY A 81 11.30 17.92 -6.79
N THR A 82 10.59 19.04 -6.64
CA THR A 82 9.28 19.23 -7.31
C THR A 82 9.42 19.19 -8.83
N ARG A 83 10.44 19.85 -9.39
CA ARG A 83 10.72 19.81 -10.83
C ARG A 83 11.07 18.40 -11.30
N ASP A 84 11.84 17.65 -10.53
CA ASP A 84 12.22 16.26 -10.84
C ASP A 84 10.98 15.34 -10.87
N ILE A 85 10.03 15.56 -9.95
CA ILE A 85 8.74 14.84 -9.93
C ILE A 85 7.92 15.19 -11.18
N ILE A 86 7.80 16.47 -11.51
CA ILE A 86 7.07 16.93 -12.71
C ILE A 86 7.72 16.33 -13.97
N ALA A 87 9.03 16.37 -14.09
CA ALA A 87 9.77 15.79 -15.22
C ALA A 87 9.55 14.26 -15.32
N PHE A 88 9.55 13.56 -14.19
CA PHE A 88 9.23 12.14 -14.13
C PHE A 88 7.79 11.85 -14.58
N LEU A 89 6.82 12.61 -14.08
CA LEU A 89 5.41 12.47 -14.43
C LEU A 89 5.16 12.81 -15.91
N ASN A 90 5.81 13.84 -16.46
CA ASN A 90 5.73 14.19 -17.89
C ASN A 90 6.25 13.05 -18.78
N ARG A 91 7.29 12.34 -18.37
CA ARG A 91 7.84 11.20 -19.11
C ARG A 91 6.86 10.04 -19.15
N ILE A 92 6.15 9.78 -18.04
CA ILE A 92 5.15 8.70 -17.95
C ILE A 92 3.84 9.11 -18.61
N GLY A 93 3.40 10.35 -18.39
CA GLY A 93 2.13 10.92 -18.88
C GLY A 93 2.18 11.39 -20.34
N ARG A 94 3.20 11.03 -21.10
CA ARG A 94 3.37 11.42 -22.50
C ARG A 94 3.41 12.94 -22.71
N GLY A 95 4.04 13.66 -21.79
CA GLY A 95 4.34 15.08 -21.95
C GLY A 95 3.36 16.06 -21.28
N ASN A 96 2.27 15.60 -20.68
CA ASN A 96 1.36 16.46 -19.92
C ASN A 96 0.97 15.83 -18.58
N ALA A 97 1.83 16.00 -17.56
CA ALA A 97 1.62 15.46 -16.23
C ALA A 97 0.37 16.03 -15.55
N GLU A 98 0.08 17.31 -15.76
CA GLU A 98 -1.07 17.97 -15.13
C GLU A 98 -2.39 17.41 -15.67
N ALA A 99 -2.55 17.34 -16.99
CA ALA A 99 -3.73 16.77 -17.61
C ALA A 99 -3.87 15.27 -17.25
N TRP A 100 -2.76 14.55 -17.17
CA TRP A 100 -2.77 13.14 -16.74
C TRP A 100 -3.21 12.99 -15.29
N LEU A 101 -2.69 13.81 -14.36
CA LEU A 101 -3.08 13.79 -12.95
C LEU A 101 -4.57 14.16 -12.78
N LEU A 102 -5.05 15.16 -13.51
CA LEU A 102 -6.45 15.57 -13.51
C LEU A 102 -7.37 14.50 -14.10
N SER A 103 -6.86 13.67 -15.00
CA SER A 103 -7.60 12.53 -15.57
C SER A 103 -7.68 11.32 -14.63
N LEU A 104 -6.84 11.25 -13.60
CA LEU A 104 -6.86 10.20 -12.60
C LEU A 104 -8.05 10.41 -11.66
N LYS A 105 -9.19 9.87 -12.03
CA LYS A 105 -10.35 9.82 -11.12
C LYS A 105 -10.20 8.61 -10.21
N PHE A 106 -10.10 8.84 -8.91
CA PHE A 106 -10.05 7.76 -7.92
C PHE A 106 -11.25 6.80 -8.05
N ALA A 107 -12.43 7.35 -8.40
CA ALA A 107 -13.63 6.55 -8.64
C ALA A 107 -13.44 5.46 -9.71
N ASP A 108 -12.63 5.72 -10.74
CA ASP A 108 -12.37 4.74 -11.80
C ASP A 108 -11.52 3.55 -11.33
N TYR A 109 -10.84 3.69 -10.19
CA TYR A 109 -9.98 2.68 -9.60
C TYR A 109 -10.60 2.00 -8.38
N GLN A 110 -11.70 2.51 -7.84
CA GLN A 110 -12.33 2.00 -6.62
C GLN A 110 -12.60 0.51 -6.71
N SER A 111 -13.27 0.05 -7.77
CA SER A 111 -13.56 -1.38 -7.96
C SER A 111 -12.28 -2.22 -7.99
N ARG A 112 -11.25 -1.75 -8.69
CA ARG A 112 -9.96 -2.45 -8.78
C ARG A 112 -9.26 -2.52 -7.44
N ILE A 113 -9.33 -1.48 -6.62
CA ILE A 113 -8.77 -1.44 -5.27
C ILE A 113 -9.50 -2.46 -4.40
N LEU A 114 -10.83 -2.44 -4.41
CA LEU A 114 -11.66 -3.39 -3.66
C LEU A 114 -11.42 -4.83 -4.09
N ASP A 115 -11.34 -5.10 -5.41
CA ASP A 115 -11.05 -6.42 -5.95
C ASP A 115 -9.67 -6.93 -5.51
N ARG A 116 -8.64 -6.07 -5.55
CA ARG A 116 -7.29 -6.43 -5.11
C ARG A 116 -7.22 -6.64 -3.61
N PHE A 117 -7.89 -5.81 -2.84
CA PHE A 117 -8.00 -5.97 -1.39
C PHE A 117 -8.71 -7.28 -1.03
N ALA A 118 -9.83 -7.58 -1.69
CA ALA A 118 -10.56 -8.84 -1.50
C ALA A 118 -9.71 -10.05 -1.89
N ALA A 119 -9.04 -10.01 -3.04
CA ALA A 119 -8.15 -11.09 -3.49
C ALA A 119 -7.01 -11.34 -2.49
N LEU A 120 -6.40 -10.27 -1.97
CA LEU A 120 -5.30 -10.37 -1.00
C LEU A 120 -5.76 -10.97 0.32
N THR A 121 -6.86 -10.47 0.88
CA THR A 121 -7.42 -10.98 2.14
C THR A 121 -7.91 -12.44 2.01
N ASN A 122 -8.46 -12.82 0.84
CA ASN A 122 -8.79 -14.22 0.53
C ASN A 122 -7.53 -15.10 0.50
N THR A 123 -6.49 -14.65 -0.18
CA THR A 123 -5.22 -15.39 -0.27
C THR A 123 -4.60 -15.58 1.12
N MET A 124 -4.59 -14.53 1.95
CA MET A 124 -4.13 -14.63 3.33
C MET A 124 -4.92 -15.68 4.13
N GLY A 125 -6.25 -15.66 4.03
CA GLY A 125 -7.13 -16.64 4.67
C GLY A 125 -6.83 -18.07 4.22
N LEU A 126 -6.66 -18.29 2.92
CA LEU A 126 -6.32 -19.61 2.36
C LEU A 126 -4.94 -20.11 2.82
N VAL A 127 -3.93 -19.23 2.86
CA VAL A 127 -2.58 -19.57 3.33
C VAL A 127 -2.63 -19.96 4.80
N MET A 128 -3.34 -19.19 5.64
CA MET A 128 -3.49 -19.50 7.07
C MET A 128 -4.24 -20.82 7.30
N ALA A 129 -5.30 -21.07 6.54
CA ALA A 129 -6.06 -22.33 6.62
C ALA A 129 -5.21 -23.54 6.21
N LYS A 130 -4.44 -23.42 5.10
CA LYS A 130 -3.50 -24.45 4.67
C LYS A 130 -2.42 -24.69 5.71
N PHE A 131 -1.82 -23.65 6.26
CA PHE A 131 -0.81 -23.74 7.30
C PHE A 131 -1.35 -24.45 8.53
N LYS A 132 -2.53 -24.06 9.01
CA LYS A 132 -3.19 -24.72 10.15
C LYS A 132 -3.46 -26.20 9.86
N LYS A 133 -3.93 -26.54 8.66
CA LYS A 133 -4.20 -27.92 8.25
C LYS A 133 -2.94 -28.80 8.26
N HIS A 134 -1.81 -28.28 7.76
CA HIS A 134 -0.58 -29.06 7.65
C HIS A 134 0.23 -29.10 8.93
N MET A 135 0.20 -28.05 9.72
CA MET A 135 1.02 -27.88 10.91
C MET A 135 0.22 -27.98 12.23
N GLY A 136 -1.10 -28.15 12.14
CA GLY A 136 -2.01 -28.03 13.30
C GLY A 136 -1.64 -28.93 14.48
N ALA A 137 -1.19 -30.16 14.23
CA ALA A 137 -0.74 -31.07 15.28
C ALA A 137 0.58 -30.66 15.94
N LEU A 138 1.38 -29.83 15.29
CA LEU A 138 2.69 -29.38 15.76
C LEU A 138 2.64 -27.93 16.30
N LEU A 139 1.52 -27.21 16.07
CA LEU A 139 1.38 -25.82 16.49
C LEU A 139 1.10 -25.72 17.99
N PRO A 140 1.87 -24.88 18.73
CA PRO A 140 1.49 -24.48 20.08
C PRO A 140 0.07 -23.89 20.08
N GLY A 141 -0.73 -24.19 21.12
CA GLY A 141 -2.13 -23.75 21.22
C GLY A 141 -2.31 -22.24 21.06
N VAL A 142 -1.37 -21.45 21.57
CA VAL A 142 -1.36 -19.98 21.43
C VAL A 142 -1.28 -19.55 19.95
N LEU A 143 -0.44 -20.21 19.15
CA LEU A 143 -0.31 -19.91 17.72
C LEU A 143 -1.55 -20.36 16.94
N ALA A 144 -2.14 -21.49 17.29
CA ALA A 144 -3.38 -21.94 16.66
C ALA A 144 -4.53 -20.95 16.92
N GLN A 145 -4.69 -20.49 18.15
CA GLN A 145 -5.67 -19.45 18.51
C GLN A 145 -5.41 -18.13 17.78
N ARG A 146 -4.13 -17.75 17.64
CA ARG A 146 -3.75 -16.54 16.91
C ARG A 146 -4.14 -16.61 15.44
N ILE A 147 -3.91 -17.74 14.78
CA ILE A 147 -4.31 -17.98 13.38
C ILE A 147 -5.83 -17.89 13.25
N ASP A 148 -6.60 -18.44 14.19
CA ASP A 148 -8.06 -18.36 14.16
C ASP A 148 -8.53 -16.92 14.33
N ALA A 149 -7.97 -16.17 15.26
CA ALA A 149 -8.28 -14.76 15.48
C ALA A 149 -7.98 -13.90 14.22
N LEU A 150 -6.83 -14.12 13.58
CA LEU A 150 -6.47 -13.44 12.34
C LEU A 150 -7.41 -13.81 11.19
N THR A 151 -7.77 -15.08 11.06
CA THR A 151 -8.70 -15.55 10.01
C THR A 151 -10.09 -14.91 10.18
N GLN A 152 -10.57 -14.83 11.40
CA GLN A 152 -11.83 -14.20 11.75
C GLN A 152 -11.77 -12.68 11.53
N GLY A 153 -10.65 -12.05 11.93
CA GLY A 153 -10.39 -10.63 11.71
C GLY A 153 -10.36 -10.24 10.23
N LEU A 154 -9.88 -11.11 9.34
CA LEU A 154 -9.88 -10.85 7.89
C LEU A 154 -11.29 -10.70 7.30
N SER A 155 -12.28 -11.47 7.78
CA SER A 155 -13.67 -11.34 7.31
C SER A 155 -14.28 -10.02 7.76
N THR A 156 -14.11 -9.67 9.02
CA THR A 156 -14.57 -8.38 9.58
C THR A 156 -13.89 -7.21 8.89
N LEU A 157 -12.58 -7.30 8.66
CA LEU A 157 -11.83 -6.25 7.97
C LEU A 157 -12.32 -6.04 6.55
N ARG A 158 -12.73 -7.09 5.86
CA ARG A 158 -13.27 -6.99 4.50
C ARG A 158 -14.58 -6.21 4.46
N GLU A 159 -15.46 -6.45 5.42
CA GLU A 159 -16.73 -5.70 5.56
C GLU A 159 -16.49 -4.22 5.88
N ILE A 160 -15.53 -3.94 6.78
CA ILE A 160 -15.13 -2.58 7.11
C ILE A 160 -14.48 -1.90 5.90
N GLY A 161 -13.60 -2.60 5.20
CA GLY A 161 -12.91 -2.09 4.00
C GLY A 161 -13.87 -1.64 2.91
N GLN A 162 -14.98 -2.35 2.69
CA GLN A 162 -16.02 -1.94 1.73
C GLN A 162 -16.67 -0.59 2.08
N ARG A 163 -16.68 -0.21 3.36
CA ARG A 163 -17.25 1.05 3.83
C ARG A 163 -16.20 2.17 3.93
N MET A 164 -14.97 1.84 4.23
CA MET A 164 -13.89 2.80 4.49
C MET A 164 -13.07 3.16 3.24
N ILE A 165 -13.06 2.29 2.24
CA ILE A 165 -12.39 2.56 0.96
C ILE A 165 -13.37 3.34 0.07
N PRO A 166 -13.08 4.63 -0.18
CA PRO A 166 -13.97 5.53 -0.91
C PRO A 166 -14.09 5.17 -2.39
#